data_0a264cf1c6d42e96a94d679731a7be35
#
_entry.id   0a264cf1c6d42e96a94d679731a7be35
#
_cell.length_a   1.000
_cell.length_b   1.000
_cell.length_c   1.000
_cell.angle_alpha   90.00
_cell.angle_beta   90.00
_cell.angle_gamma   90.00
#
_symmetry.space_group_name_H-M   'P 1'
#
loop_
_entity.id
_entity.type
_entity.pdbx_description
1 polymer ?
#
loop_
_entity_poly.entity_id
_entity_poly.type
_entity_poly.pdbx_seq_one_letter_code
_entity_poly.pdbx_strand_id
1 'polypeptide(L)'
;MQFKLTKKEKSWIFYDVGNSAFVLMVSTILPVYFNYLAQNAGVSDVDYLAYWGYAASISTLIVAVLGPVMGTLADTRGFKKPLFLSCILVGCAGCLLMGLTTWWISFLVIFIIAKVGFNSSLVFYDSMLSDVTAPERMDRVSSSGYAWGYAGSCIPFIVSLVFVLGYQKMGFSFETGMMIAFAVVAVWWLVMSLPLMKQYRQVHYVERKPHAMRESVGRIIETLRNVRKQKKIFLFLIAFFFFIDGVYTIIDMATAYGSALGLDSTGMMLALLLVQILGLPFCLLYMKLAEKVGARTMVGVGICVYMFICVFAFFMNSLWQFWMLAVLCATRP
;
A
#
# COMPACT_ATOMS: atom_id res chain seq x y z
N MET A 1 25.70 -20.56 7.32
CA MET A 1 26.05 -19.12 7.48
C MET A 1 24.81 -18.36 7.92
N GLN A 2 24.86 -17.65 9.04
CA GLN A 2 23.75 -16.76 9.42
C GLN A 2 23.60 -15.65 8.38
N PHE A 3 22.39 -15.49 7.81
CA PHE A 3 22.07 -14.43 6.86
C PHE A 3 22.11 -13.07 7.58
N LYS A 4 23.17 -12.31 7.36
CA LYS A 4 23.32 -10.97 7.95
C LYS A 4 23.02 -9.91 6.91
N LEU A 5 22.05 -9.03 7.20
CA LEU A 5 21.68 -7.89 6.36
C LEU A 5 22.78 -6.83 6.35
N THR A 6 23.11 -6.32 5.17
CA THR A 6 24.01 -5.15 4.99
C THR A 6 23.35 -3.86 5.43
N LYS A 7 24.12 -2.77 5.59
CA LYS A 7 23.56 -1.45 5.92
C LYS A 7 22.60 -0.93 4.84
N LYS A 8 22.90 -1.19 3.56
CA LYS A 8 22.04 -0.78 2.44
C LYS A 8 20.73 -1.56 2.45
N GLU A 9 20.79 -2.89 2.60
CA GLU A 9 19.61 -3.74 2.69
C GLU A 9 18.69 -3.34 3.85
N LYS A 10 19.28 -3.05 5.03
CA LYS A 10 18.51 -2.55 6.17
C LYS A 10 17.83 -1.21 5.88
N SER A 11 18.52 -0.29 5.17
CA SER A 11 17.93 1.01 4.84
C SER A 11 16.76 0.88 3.85
N TRP A 12 16.82 -0.10 2.94
CA TRP A 12 15.72 -0.43 2.04
C TRP A 12 14.51 -0.99 2.82
N ILE A 13 14.75 -1.92 3.76
CA ILE A 13 13.72 -2.48 4.66
C ILE A 13 13.08 -1.38 5.52
N PHE A 14 13.84 -0.41 6.04
CA PHE A 14 13.29 0.69 6.82
C PHE A 14 12.28 1.53 6.04
N TYR A 15 12.47 1.71 4.74
CA TYR A 15 11.47 2.37 3.93
C TYR A 15 10.15 1.59 3.90
N ASP A 16 10.22 0.26 3.79
CA ASP A 16 9.03 -0.60 3.80
C ASP A 16 8.28 -0.53 5.15
N VAL A 17 9.03 -0.50 6.25
CA VAL A 17 8.47 -0.21 7.59
C VAL A 17 7.74 1.14 7.63
N GLY A 18 8.28 2.15 6.95
CA GLY A 18 7.68 3.48 6.88
C GLY A 18 6.40 3.52 6.07
N ASN A 19 6.46 3.01 4.84
CA ASN A 19 5.35 3.09 3.90
C ASN A 19 4.16 2.19 4.27
N SER A 20 4.41 1.06 4.94
CA SER A 20 3.37 0.15 5.42
C SER A 20 2.40 0.83 6.41
N ALA A 21 2.86 1.84 7.14
CA ALA A 21 1.98 2.64 8.00
C ALA A 21 0.93 3.43 7.21
N PHE A 22 1.31 3.96 6.04
CA PHE A 22 0.36 4.62 5.13
C PHE A 22 -0.65 3.64 4.55
N VAL A 23 -0.21 2.45 4.11
CA VAL A 23 -1.12 1.39 3.63
C VAL A 23 -2.16 1.06 4.69
N LEU A 24 -1.72 0.85 5.92
CA LEU A 24 -2.60 0.51 7.03
C LEU A 24 -3.58 1.65 7.35
N MET A 25 -3.14 2.90 7.29
CA MET A 25 -4.01 4.07 7.46
C MET A 25 -5.07 4.15 6.36
N VAL A 26 -4.70 3.92 5.09
CA VAL A 26 -5.61 3.92 3.94
C VAL A 26 -6.69 2.84 4.07
N SER A 27 -6.31 1.66 4.54
CA SER A 27 -7.25 0.54 4.68
C SER A 27 -8.10 0.60 5.95
N THR A 28 -7.79 1.50 6.92
CA THR A 28 -8.44 1.51 8.24
C THR A 28 -9.03 2.86 8.61
N ILE A 29 -8.17 3.83 8.93
CA ILE A 29 -8.57 5.11 9.53
C ILE A 29 -9.21 6.04 8.50
N LEU A 30 -8.64 6.12 7.28
CA LEU A 30 -9.14 7.05 6.26
C LEU A 30 -10.59 6.78 5.83
N PRO A 31 -11.02 5.52 5.57
CA PRO A 31 -12.41 5.26 5.23
C PRO A 31 -13.38 5.66 6.34
N VAL A 32 -13.01 5.44 7.61
CA VAL A 32 -13.83 5.83 8.77
C VAL A 32 -13.95 7.35 8.87
N TYR A 33 -12.85 8.08 8.69
CA TYR A 33 -12.90 9.54 8.72
C TYR A 33 -13.66 10.11 7.53
N PHE A 34 -13.46 9.55 6.34
CA PHE A 34 -14.24 9.95 5.17
C PHE A 34 -15.74 9.69 5.34
N ASN A 35 -16.13 8.55 5.94
CA ASN A 35 -17.53 8.28 6.28
C ASN A 35 -18.11 9.35 7.20
N TYR A 36 -17.38 9.71 8.26
CA TYR A 36 -17.77 10.78 9.16
C TYR A 36 -17.99 12.11 8.43
N LEU A 37 -17.05 12.52 7.55
CA LEU A 37 -17.19 13.75 6.77
C LEU A 37 -18.35 13.70 5.78
N ALA A 38 -18.57 12.56 5.14
CA ALA A 38 -19.65 12.35 4.19
C ALA A 38 -21.02 12.40 4.86
N GLN A 39 -21.18 11.73 6.00
CA GLN A 39 -22.42 11.75 6.79
C GLN A 39 -22.76 13.17 7.28
N ASN A 40 -21.77 13.92 7.77
CA ASN A 40 -21.97 15.32 8.20
C ASN A 40 -22.40 16.23 7.04
N ALA A 41 -22.08 15.85 5.80
CA ALA A 41 -22.49 16.55 4.59
C ALA A 41 -23.82 16.02 3.98
N GLY A 42 -24.45 15.05 4.61
CA GLY A 42 -25.71 14.44 4.12
C GLY A 42 -25.53 13.49 2.93
N VAL A 43 -24.32 12.99 2.69
CA VAL A 43 -24.03 11.98 1.65
C VAL A 43 -24.55 10.62 2.12
N SER A 44 -25.25 9.89 1.24
CA SER A 44 -25.74 8.55 1.55
C SER A 44 -24.61 7.51 1.69
N ASP A 45 -24.86 6.42 2.43
CA ASP A 45 -23.87 5.36 2.61
C ASP A 45 -23.47 4.69 1.26
N VAL A 46 -24.41 4.64 0.31
CA VAL A 46 -24.17 4.11 -1.04
C VAL A 46 -23.23 5.04 -1.82
N ASP A 47 -23.50 6.34 -1.78
CA ASP A 47 -22.68 7.35 -2.47
C ASP A 47 -21.30 7.47 -1.82
N TYR A 48 -21.22 7.41 -0.49
CA TYR A 48 -19.96 7.35 0.25
C TYR A 48 -19.07 6.22 -0.28
N LEU A 49 -19.61 4.99 -0.35
CA LEU A 49 -18.88 3.83 -0.83
C LEU A 49 -18.42 3.98 -2.28
N ALA A 50 -19.31 4.51 -3.14
CA ALA A 50 -19.01 4.79 -4.54
C ALA A 50 -17.90 5.84 -4.69
N TYR A 51 -17.96 6.96 -3.97
CA TYR A 51 -16.95 8.02 -4.04
C TYR A 51 -15.58 7.54 -3.52
N TRP A 52 -15.55 6.73 -2.45
CA TRP A 52 -14.31 6.11 -1.99
C TRP A 52 -13.69 5.21 -3.06
N GLY A 53 -14.50 4.35 -3.69
CA GLY A 53 -14.08 3.48 -4.78
C GLY A 53 -13.59 4.27 -6.01
N TYR A 54 -14.28 5.36 -6.38
CA TYR A 54 -13.83 6.24 -7.47
C TYR A 54 -12.49 6.90 -7.14
N ALA A 55 -12.28 7.41 -5.93
CA ALA A 55 -11.02 8.01 -5.52
C ALA A 55 -9.87 7.00 -5.57
N ALA A 56 -10.08 5.78 -5.08
CA ALA A 56 -9.10 4.70 -5.17
C ALA A 56 -8.77 4.35 -6.63
N SER A 57 -9.79 4.20 -7.49
CA SER A 57 -9.64 3.87 -8.91
C SER A 57 -8.94 4.97 -9.69
N ILE A 58 -9.30 6.23 -9.48
CA ILE A 58 -8.68 7.39 -10.13
C ILE A 58 -7.19 7.46 -9.76
N SER A 59 -6.83 7.28 -8.48
CA SER A 59 -5.43 7.29 -8.07
C SER A 59 -4.62 6.19 -8.74
N THR A 60 -5.17 4.99 -8.86
CA THR A 60 -4.53 3.86 -9.55
C THR A 60 -4.38 4.12 -11.05
N LEU A 61 -5.41 4.67 -11.70
CA LEU A 61 -5.37 5.03 -13.12
C LEU A 61 -4.31 6.08 -13.43
N ILE A 62 -4.21 7.11 -12.58
CA ILE A 62 -3.16 8.14 -12.72
C ILE A 62 -1.77 7.49 -12.64
N VAL A 63 -1.55 6.61 -11.67
CA VAL A 63 -0.25 5.91 -11.52
C VAL A 63 0.01 4.96 -12.68
N ALA A 64 -1.00 4.27 -13.20
CA ALA A 64 -0.86 3.41 -14.37
C ALA A 64 -0.39 4.18 -15.62
N VAL A 65 -0.87 5.41 -15.80
CA VAL A 65 -0.44 6.30 -16.90
C VAL A 65 0.94 6.90 -16.63
N LEU A 66 1.22 7.32 -15.39
CA LEU A 66 2.50 7.93 -15.03
C LEU A 66 3.62 6.89 -14.88
N GLY A 67 3.31 5.66 -14.50
CA GLY A 67 4.28 4.60 -14.18
C GLY A 67 5.34 4.36 -15.26
N PRO A 68 4.97 4.22 -16.54
CA PRO A 68 5.93 4.07 -17.63
C PRO A 68 6.90 5.27 -17.77
N VAL A 69 6.39 6.48 -17.59
CA VAL A 69 7.21 7.70 -17.63
C VAL A 69 8.16 7.74 -16.44
N MET A 70 7.64 7.45 -15.25
CA MET A 70 8.42 7.42 -14.01
C MET A 70 9.47 6.31 -14.03
N GLY A 71 9.14 5.12 -14.55
CA GLY A 71 10.08 4.03 -14.74
C GLY A 71 11.26 4.43 -15.62
N THR A 72 10.99 5.08 -16.74
CA THR A 72 12.03 5.61 -17.65
C THR A 72 12.94 6.64 -16.95
N LEU A 73 12.33 7.56 -16.21
CA LEU A 73 13.07 8.56 -15.45
C LEU A 73 13.87 7.90 -14.32
N ALA A 74 13.33 6.84 -13.69
CA ALA A 74 14.03 6.06 -12.67
C ALA A 74 15.32 5.44 -13.21
N ASP A 75 15.31 4.97 -14.45
CA ASP A 75 16.47 4.35 -15.08
C ASP A 75 17.52 5.39 -15.52
N THR A 76 17.15 6.67 -15.61
CA THR A 76 18.08 7.74 -16.00
C THR A 76 18.99 8.11 -14.82
N ARG A 77 20.29 8.28 -15.11
CA ARG A 77 21.31 8.64 -14.10
C ARG A 77 20.92 9.87 -13.29
N GLY A 78 20.90 9.71 -11.96
CA GLY A 78 20.70 10.79 -11.00
C GLY A 78 19.24 11.20 -10.77
N PHE A 79 18.25 10.66 -11.51
CA PHE A 79 16.85 11.03 -11.37
C PHE A 79 16.10 10.20 -10.32
N LYS A 80 16.48 8.93 -10.11
CA LYS A 80 15.77 7.98 -9.24
C LYS A 80 15.57 8.53 -7.82
N LYS A 81 16.65 9.00 -7.19
CA LYS A 81 16.61 9.47 -5.80
C LYS A 81 15.77 10.76 -5.59
N PRO A 82 15.93 11.86 -6.36
CA PRO A 82 15.12 13.06 -6.18
C PRO A 82 13.65 12.83 -6.50
N LEU A 83 13.30 12.03 -7.53
CA LEU A 83 11.92 11.70 -7.84
C LEU A 83 11.28 10.85 -6.75
N PHE A 84 12.00 9.86 -6.22
CA PHE A 84 11.55 9.08 -5.07
C PHE A 84 11.24 9.97 -3.86
N LEU A 85 12.15 10.90 -3.54
CA LEU A 85 11.94 11.86 -2.44
C LEU A 85 10.72 12.75 -2.69
N SER A 86 10.55 13.28 -3.91
CA SER A 86 9.39 14.11 -4.23
C SER A 86 8.06 13.36 -4.06
N CYS A 87 8.00 12.09 -4.45
CA CYS A 87 6.82 11.24 -4.25
C CYS A 87 6.51 11.04 -2.76
N ILE A 88 7.53 10.79 -1.92
CA ILE A 88 7.37 10.68 -0.47
C ILE A 88 6.84 11.99 0.12
N LEU A 89 7.44 13.13 -0.28
CA LEU A 89 7.02 14.44 0.23
C LEU A 89 5.58 14.77 -0.16
N VAL A 90 5.16 14.45 -1.38
CA VAL A 90 3.76 14.59 -1.83
C VAL A 90 2.83 13.71 -0.98
N GLY A 91 3.19 12.45 -0.74
CA GLY A 91 2.41 11.55 0.10
C GLY A 91 2.30 12.04 1.55
N CYS A 92 3.42 12.41 2.17
CA CYS A 92 3.45 12.93 3.56
C CYS A 92 2.71 14.27 3.69
N ALA A 93 2.89 15.20 2.74
CA ALA A 93 2.14 16.45 2.73
C ALA A 93 0.63 16.21 2.58
N GLY A 94 0.24 15.27 1.71
CA GLY A 94 -1.16 14.86 1.57
C GLY A 94 -1.73 14.31 2.87
N CYS A 95 -0.98 13.48 3.62
CA CYS A 95 -1.40 13.01 4.95
C CYS A 95 -1.70 14.18 5.90
N LEU A 96 -0.79 15.15 5.97
CA LEU A 96 -0.98 16.31 6.85
C LEU A 96 -2.18 17.17 6.40
N LEU A 97 -2.32 17.42 5.10
CA LEU A 97 -3.41 18.23 4.56
C LEU A 97 -4.79 17.58 4.73
N MET A 98 -4.89 16.23 4.64
CA MET A 98 -6.13 15.51 4.94
C MET A 98 -6.63 15.76 6.36
N GLY A 99 -5.72 15.92 7.34
CA GLY A 99 -6.08 16.23 8.71
C GLY A 99 -6.57 17.67 8.94
N LEU A 100 -6.31 18.58 8.01
CA LEU A 100 -6.69 19.99 8.11
C LEU A 100 -8.00 20.34 7.42
N THR A 101 -8.55 19.43 6.61
CA THR A 101 -9.81 19.66 5.89
C THR A 101 -10.98 18.94 6.53
N THR A 102 -12.11 19.66 6.62
CA THR A 102 -13.40 19.13 7.08
C THR A 102 -14.41 18.97 5.94
N TRP A 103 -14.03 19.38 4.73
CA TRP A 103 -14.88 19.23 3.54
C TRP A 103 -14.58 17.93 2.80
N TRP A 104 -15.55 17.06 2.66
CA TRP A 104 -15.40 15.71 2.14
C TRP A 104 -14.82 15.64 0.71
N ILE A 105 -15.16 16.60 -0.18
CA ILE A 105 -14.58 16.63 -1.55
C ILE A 105 -13.09 16.95 -1.51
N SER A 106 -12.69 17.98 -0.72
CA SER A 106 -11.28 18.33 -0.56
C SER A 106 -10.49 17.17 0.02
N PHE A 107 -11.07 16.44 0.99
CA PHE A 107 -10.46 15.25 1.56
C PHE A 107 -10.17 14.19 0.48
N LEU A 108 -11.14 13.87 -0.38
CA LEU A 108 -10.94 12.90 -1.47
C LEU A 108 -9.90 13.36 -2.49
N VAL A 109 -9.89 14.64 -2.86
CA VAL A 109 -8.88 15.17 -3.80
C VAL A 109 -7.48 15.06 -3.21
N ILE A 110 -7.31 15.44 -1.95
CA ILE A 110 -6.02 15.33 -1.25
C ILE A 110 -5.63 13.84 -1.10
N PHE A 111 -6.57 12.95 -0.78
CA PHE A 111 -6.35 11.52 -0.73
C PHE A 111 -5.84 10.96 -2.06
N ILE A 112 -6.46 11.33 -3.20
CA ILE A 112 -6.00 10.91 -4.53
C ILE A 112 -4.55 11.33 -4.73
N ILE A 113 -4.20 12.59 -4.43
CA ILE A 113 -2.84 13.12 -4.58
C ILE A 113 -1.86 12.37 -3.68
N ALA A 114 -2.21 12.14 -2.42
CA ALA A 114 -1.37 11.40 -1.47
C ALA A 114 -1.15 9.95 -1.92
N LYS A 115 -2.22 9.27 -2.38
CA LYS A 115 -2.16 7.88 -2.87
C LYS A 115 -1.36 7.78 -4.17
N VAL A 116 -1.45 8.74 -5.07
CA VAL A 116 -0.60 8.83 -6.26
C VAL A 116 0.86 8.99 -5.86
N GLY A 117 1.19 9.88 -4.92
CA GLY A 117 2.53 10.04 -4.38
C GLY A 117 3.06 8.74 -3.77
N PHE A 118 2.25 8.07 -2.96
CA PHE A 118 2.59 6.79 -2.36
C PHE A 118 2.86 5.70 -3.41
N ASN A 119 1.91 5.41 -4.29
CA ASN A 119 2.05 4.37 -5.32
C ASN A 119 3.22 4.65 -6.26
N SER A 120 3.44 5.92 -6.61
CA SER A 120 4.59 6.33 -7.43
C SER A 120 5.91 6.10 -6.70
N SER A 121 5.96 6.32 -5.40
CA SER A 121 7.17 6.05 -4.61
C SER A 121 7.54 4.57 -4.61
N LEU A 122 6.55 3.66 -4.65
CA LEU A 122 6.79 2.22 -4.73
C LEU A 122 7.46 1.82 -6.06
N VAL A 123 7.11 2.46 -7.18
CA VAL A 123 7.77 2.21 -8.47
C VAL A 123 9.28 2.45 -8.37
N PHE A 124 9.69 3.53 -7.71
CA PHE A 124 11.12 3.81 -7.48
C PHE A 124 11.72 2.85 -6.45
N TYR A 125 11.03 2.61 -5.36
CA TYR A 125 11.46 1.73 -4.27
C TYR A 125 11.75 0.31 -4.76
N ASP A 126 10.85 -0.29 -5.52
CA ASP A 126 11.02 -1.63 -6.08
C ASP A 126 12.21 -1.68 -7.03
N SER A 127 12.38 -0.64 -7.87
CA SER A 127 13.52 -0.54 -8.79
C SER A 127 14.86 -0.33 -8.08
N MET A 128 14.88 0.14 -6.83
CA MET A 128 16.09 0.31 -6.02
C MET A 128 16.63 -1.00 -5.47
N LEU A 129 15.84 -2.06 -5.41
CA LEU A 129 16.26 -3.35 -4.85
C LEU A 129 17.49 -3.92 -5.58
N SER A 130 17.52 -3.83 -6.91
CA SER A 130 18.66 -4.26 -7.72
C SER A 130 19.94 -3.46 -7.49
N ASP A 131 19.84 -2.21 -7.00
CA ASP A 131 20.98 -1.37 -6.66
C ASP A 131 21.48 -1.60 -5.21
N VAL A 132 20.61 -2.15 -4.37
CA VAL A 132 20.85 -2.32 -2.91
C VAL A 132 21.42 -3.69 -2.57
N THR A 133 21.02 -4.74 -3.31
CA THR A 133 21.41 -6.12 -3.03
C THR A 133 21.73 -6.92 -4.29
N ALA A 134 22.46 -8.02 -4.13
CA ALA A 134 22.78 -8.95 -5.21
C ALA A 134 21.56 -9.83 -5.57
N PRO A 135 21.43 -10.30 -6.84
CA PRO A 135 20.29 -11.09 -7.30
C PRO A 135 19.95 -12.29 -6.41
N GLU A 136 20.96 -13.00 -5.90
CA GLU A 136 20.79 -14.21 -5.08
C GLU A 136 20.20 -13.92 -3.70
N ARG A 137 20.16 -12.65 -3.30
CA ARG A 137 19.67 -12.19 -2.00
C ARG A 137 18.35 -11.45 -2.08
N MET A 138 17.88 -11.09 -3.30
CA MET A 138 16.71 -10.24 -3.52
C MET A 138 15.46 -10.78 -2.81
N ASP A 139 15.15 -12.07 -2.98
CA ASP A 139 13.98 -12.71 -2.39
C ASP A 139 13.97 -12.61 -0.86
N ARG A 140 15.14 -12.84 -0.23
CA ARG A 140 15.28 -12.76 1.23
C ARG A 140 15.19 -11.32 1.75
N VAL A 141 15.77 -10.38 1.03
CA VAL A 141 15.71 -8.95 1.41
C VAL A 141 14.29 -8.44 1.25
N SER A 142 13.61 -8.76 0.14
CA SER A 142 12.22 -8.39 -0.12
C SER A 142 11.28 -9.00 0.93
N SER A 143 11.37 -10.30 1.19
CA SER A 143 10.56 -10.96 2.23
C SER A 143 10.82 -10.38 3.63
N SER A 144 12.06 -9.97 3.92
CA SER A 144 12.39 -9.28 5.17
C SER A 144 11.73 -7.90 5.23
N GLY A 145 11.66 -7.18 4.10
CA GLY A 145 10.94 -5.90 3.98
C GLY A 145 9.48 -6.05 4.39
N TYR A 146 8.76 -6.98 3.76
CA TYR A 146 7.37 -7.27 4.09
C TYR A 146 7.18 -7.65 5.57
N ALA A 147 8.00 -8.57 6.10
CA ALA A 147 7.90 -9.01 7.49
C ALA A 147 8.09 -7.84 8.48
N TRP A 148 9.12 -7.02 8.27
CA TRP A 148 9.36 -5.84 9.09
C TRP A 148 8.34 -4.73 8.84
N GLY A 149 7.79 -4.61 7.63
CA GLY A 149 6.68 -3.72 7.30
C GLY A 149 5.46 -4.00 8.16
N TYR A 150 5.03 -5.27 8.28
CA TYR A 150 3.94 -5.67 9.16
C TYR A 150 4.21 -5.32 10.62
N ALA A 151 5.37 -5.72 11.15
CA ALA A 151 5.70 -5.44 12.54
C ALA A 151 5.85 -3.94 12.83
N GLY A 152 6.50 -3.22 11.92
CA GLY A 152 6.81 -1.80 12.11
C GLY A 152 5.61 -0.89 11.95
N SER A 153 4.65 -1.21 11.08
CA SER A 153 3.42 -0.44 10.92
C SER A 153 2.48 -0.51 12.14
N CYS A 154 2.60 -1.54 12.96
CA CYS A 154 1.83 -1.63 14.21
C CYS A 154 2.12 -0.46 15.14
N ILE A 155 3.37 0.02 15.19
CA ILE A 155 3.77 1.10 16.14
C ILE A 155 3.00 2.40 15.86
N PRO A 156 3.12 3.04 14.67
CA PRO A 156 2.40 4.27 14.39
C PRO A 156 0.88 4.05 14.37
N PHE A 157 0.41 2.85 14.01
CA PHE A 157 -1.01 2.56 14.02
C PHE A 157 -1.58 2.50 15.44
N ILE A 158 -0.92 1.82 16.39
CA ILE A 158 -1.35 1.79 17.80
C ILE A 158 -1.34 3.22 18.37
N VAL A 159 -0.29 4.00 18.09
CA VAL A 159 -0.24 5.41 18.52
C VAL A 159 -1.42 6.19 17.95
N SER A 160 -1.72 6.03 16.66
CA SER A 160 -2.87 6.64 16.00
C SER A 160 -4.19 6.24 16.65
N LEU A 161 -4.39 4.94 16.94
CA LEU A 161 -5.59 4.44 17.59
C LEU A 161 -5.80 5.05 19.00
N VAL A 162 -4.73 5.27 19.76
CA VAL A 162 -4.82 5.92 21.08
C VAL A 162 -5.46 7.30 20.95
N PHE A 163 -5.09 8.11 19.95
CA PHE A 163 -5.69 9.42 19.72
C PHE A 163 -7.09 9.34 19.09
N VAL A 164 -7.30 8.44 18.12
CA VAL A 164 -8.58 8.28 17.42
C VAL A 164 -9.67 7.71 18.33
N LEU A 165 -9.35 6.77 19.23
CA LEU A 165 -10.33 6.16 20.14
C LEU A 165 -10.38 6.87 21.51
N GLY A 166 -9.28 7.54 21.90
CA GLY A 166 -9.15 8.20 23.19
C GLY A 166 -9.48 9.70 23.18
N TYR A 167 -9.88 10.28 22.03
CA TYR A 167 -10.04 11.71 21.85
C TYR A 167 -10.92 12.38 22.93
N GLN A 168 -12.05 11.77 23.29
CA GLN A 168 -12.97 12.29 24.30
C GLN A 168 -12.31 12.36 25.70
N LYS A 169 -11.58 11.31 26.08
CA LYS A 169 -10.86 11.27 27.39
C LYS A 169 -9.73 12.27 27.46
N MET A 170 -9.16 12.67 26.33
CA MET A 170 -8.09 13.64 26.21
C MET A 170 -8.60 15.07 26.03
N GLY A 171 -9.93 15.27 25.92
CA GLY A 171 -10.54 16.59 25.72
C GLY A 171 -10.39 17.14 24.29
N PHE A 172 -10.15 16.28 23.29
CA PHE A 172 -10.02 16.66 21.89
C PHE A 172 -11.33 16.42 21.13
N SER A 173 -11.49 17.10 19.98
CA SER A 173 -12.50 16.73 19.01
C SER A 173 -12.06 15.50 18.22
N PHE A 174 -13.01 14.80 17.58
CA PHE A 174 -12.71 13.65 16.73
C PHE A 174 -11.77 14.01 15.56
N GLU A 175 -12.01 15.18 14.95
CA GLU A 175 -11.17 15.72 13.88
C GLU A 175 -9.72 15.96 14.35
N THR A 176 -9.53 16.47 15.58
CA THR A 176 -8.19 16.65 16.16
C THR A 176 -7.50 15.30 16.38
N GLY A 177 -8.22 14.29 16.86
CA GLY A 177 -7.70 12.93 16.99
C GLY A 177 -7.24 12.35 15.63
N MET A 178 -8.03 12.55 14.59
CA MET A 178 -7.70 12.13 13.22
C MET A 178 -6.51 12.91 12.65
N MET A 179 -6.45 14.23 12.84
CA MET A 179 -5.31 15.06 12.43
C MET A 179 -4.00 14.56 13.05
N ILE A 180 -4.01 14.25 14.35
CA ILE A 180 -2.83 13.71 15.04
C ILE A 180 -2.45 12.34 14.45
N ALA A 181 -3.41 11.46 14.20
CA ALA A 181 -3.16 10.16 13.61
C ALA A 181 -2.49 10.28 12.22
N PHE A 182 -2.98 11.18 11.38
CA PHE A 182 -2.39 11.43 10.06
C PHE A 182 -0.98 12.01 10.16
N ALA A 183 -0.76 12.92 11.11
CA ALA A 183 0.57 13.48 11.38
C ALA A 183 1.56 12.41 11.87
N VAL A 184 1.14 11.52 12.76
CA VAL A 184 1.95 10.39 13.24
C VAL A 184 2.41 9.52 12.07
N VAL A 185 1.50 9.15 11.16
CA VAL A 185 1.84 8.34 9.99
C VAL A 185 2.76 9.08 9.02
N ALA A 186 2.50 10.37 8.74
CA ALA A 186 3.34 11.18 7.87
C ALA A 186 4.79 11.30 8.41
N VAL A 187 4.93 11.60 9.70
CA VAL A 187 6.24 11.72 10.36
C VAL A 187 6.96 10.36 10.38
N TRP A 188 6.23 9.27 10.72
CA TRP A 188 6.79 7.93 10.71
C TRP A 188 7.33 7.55 9.33
N TRP A 189 6.53 7.71 8.28
CA TRP A 189 6.94 7.39 6.91
C TRP A 189 8.16 8.21 6.49
N LEU A 190 8.15 9.53 6.74
CA LEU A 190 9.27 10.41 6.42
C LEU A 190 10.55 9.98 7.15
N VAL A 191 10.49 9.77 8.46
CA VAL A 191 11.65 9.40 9.29
C VAL A 191 12.23 8.05 8.86
N MET A 192 11.38 7.05 8.62
CA MET A 192 11.81 5.72 8.17
C MET A 192 12.35 5.72 6.73
N SER A 193 12.05 6.73 5.93
CA SER A 193 12.60 6.91 4.58
C SER A 193 14.03 7.49 4.60
N LEU A 194 14.42 8.23 5.65
CA LEU A 194 15.72 8.92 5.73
C LEU A 194 16.94 7.99 5.59
N PRO A 195 16.98 6.77 6.18
CA PRO A 195 18.12 5.87 6.02
C PRO A 195 18.36 5.49 4.56
N LEU A 196 17.30 5.18 3.79
CA LEU A 196 17.39 4.85 2.37
C LEU A 196 17.87 6.08 1.58
N MET A 197 17.31 7.25 1.86
CA MET A 197 17.73 8.50 1.21
C MET A 197 19.21 8.83 1.44
N LYS A 198 19.75 8.51 2.62
CA LYS A 198 21.19 8.75 2.93
C LYS A 198 22.11 7.73 2.27
N GLN A 199 21.71 6.45 2.24
CA GLN A 199 22.61 5.35 1.85
C GLN A 199 22.48 4.92 0.39
N TYR A 200 21.35 5.23 -0.26
CA TYR A 200 21.10 4.84 -1.63
C TYR A 200 22.02 5.55 -2.62
N ARG A 201 22.62 4.74 -3.49
CA ARG A 201 23.37 5.18 -4.68
C ARG A 201 22.91 4.36 -5.86
N GLN A 202 22.51 5.03 -6.93
CA GLN A 202 22.10 4.37 -8.17
C GLN A 202 23.31 3.69 -8.80
N VAL A 203 23.23 2.38 -9.00
CA VAL A 203 24.29 1.55 -9.61
C VAL A 203 23.93 1.27 -11.07
N HIS A 204 22.67 0.87 -11.32
CA HIS A 204 22.19 0.59 -12.65
C HIS A 204 21.45 1.81 -13.21
N TYR A 205 21.98 2.36 -14.31
CA TYR A 205 21.41 3.53 -14.95
C TYR A 205 21.72 3.58 -16.44
N VAL A 206 20.89 4.33 -17.15
CA VAL A 206 21.11 4.70 -18.56
C VAL A 206 21.55 6.15 -18.57
N GLU A 207 22.59 6.46 -19.38
CA GLU A 207 23.03 7.84 -19.57
C GLU A 207 21.94 8.66 -20.25
N ARG A 208 21.85 9.94 -19.87
CA ARG A 208 20.85 10.86 -20.40
C ARG A 208 21.03 11.08 -21.88
N LYS A 209 20.08 10.65 -22.70
CA LYS A 209 20.03 10.94 -24.14
C LYS A 209 18.97 12.01 -24.43
N PRO A 210 19.22 12.94 -25.37
CA PRO A 210 18.18 13.79 -25.90
C PRO A 210 17.09 12.88 -26.51
N HIS A 211 15.81 13.13 -26.18
CA HIS A 211 14.63 12.33 -26.58
C HIS A 211 14.43 10.96 -25.90
N ALA A 212 15.19 10.62 -24.85
CA ALA A 212 15.06 9.34 -24.13
C ALA A 212 13.62 9.01 -23.71
N MET A 213 12.83 10.00 -23.33
CA MET A 213 11.43 9.83 -22.91
C MET A 213 10.54 9.36 -24.06
N ARG A 214 10.68 9.92 -25.24
CA ARG A 214 9.90 9.53 -26.44
C ARG A 214 10.29 8.12 -26.93
N GLU A 215 11.59 7.81 -26.90
CA GLU A 215 12.08 6.48 -27.24
C GLU A 215 11.60 5.43 -26.25
N SER A 216 11.54 5.76 -24.97
CA SER A 216 11.09 4.81 -23.94
C SER A 216 9.60 4.53 -23.99
N VAL A 217 8.77 5.53 -24.24
CA VAL A 217 7.33 5.30 -24.51
C VAL A 217 7.17 4.42 -25.76
N GLY A 218 7.95 4.68 -26.81
CA GLY A 218 7.97 3.82 -28.00
C GLY A 218 8.35 2.37 -27.69
N ARG A 219 9.40 2.14 -26.87
CA ARG A 219 9.82 0.80 -26.44
C ARG A 219 8.78 0.10 -25.58
N ILE A 220 8.07 0.82 -24.71
CA ILE A 220 6.99 0.25 -23.90
C ILE A 220 5.86 -0.24 -24.79
N ILE A 221 5.42 0.57 -25.76
CA ILE A 221 4.40 0.20 -26.75
C ILE A 221 4.85 -1.03 -27.54
N GLU A 222 6.11 -1.03 -27.99
CA GLU A 222 6.71 -2.16 -28.70
C GLU A 222 6.76 -3.42 -27.83
N THR A 223 7.17 -3.28 -26.57
CA THR A 223 7.18 -4.39 -25.58
C THR A 223 5.79 -4.95 -25.38
N LEU A 224 4.77 -4.11 -25.16
CA LEU A 224 3.38 -4.53 -25.03
C LEU A 224 2.90 -5.27 -26.30
N ARG A 225 3.28 -4.78 -27.49
CA ARG A 225 2.96 -5.42 -28.76
C ARG A 225 3.66 -6.77 -28.92
N ASN A 226 4.90 -6.89 -28.46
CA ASN A 226 5.68 -8.13 -28.54
C ASN A 226 5.25 -9.16 -27.49
N VAL A 227 4.90 -8.72 -26.27
CA VAL A 227 4.32 -9.59 -25.22
C VAL A 227 3.03 -10.23 -25.70
N ARG A 228 2.18 -9.50 -26.44
CA ARG A 228 0.96 -10.04 -27.04
C ARG A 228 1.22 -11.22 -28.01
N LYS A 229 2.39 -11.28 -28.65
CA LYS A 229 2.79 -12.40 -29.51
C LYS A 229 3.18 -13.64 -28.70
N GLN A 230 3.58 -13.49 -27.45
CA GLN A 230 3.96 -14.58 -26.54
C GLN A 230 2.75 -14.98 -25.68
N LYS A 231 1.86 -15.81 -26.24
CA LYS A 231 0.56 -16.17 -25.63
C LYS A 231 0.64 -16.57 -24.15
N LYS A 232 1.67 -17.33 -23.73
CA LYS A 232 1.83 -17.78 -22.33
C LYS A 232 2.09 -16.60 -21.38
N ILE A 233 3.00 -15.68 -21.76
CA ILE A 233 3.33 -14.50 -20.95
C ILE A 233 2.15 -13.55 -20.93
N PHE A 234 1.49 -13.32 -22.07
CA PHE A 234 0.32 -12.46 -22.16
C PHE A 234 -0.83 -12.95 -21.27
N LEU A 235 -1.13 -14.26 -21.34
CA LEU A 235 -2.17 -14.87 -20.49
C LEU A 235 -1.83 -14.77 -18.99
N PHE A 236 -0.56 -15.00 -18.63
CA PHE A 236 -0.10 -14.83 -17.26
C PHE A 236 -0.28 -13.39 -16.77
N LEU A 237 0.11 -12.39 -17.57
CA LEU A 237 -0.03 -10.98 -17.19
C LEU A 237 -1.50 -10.57 -17.03
N ILE A 238 -2.40 -11.05 -17.89
CA ILE A 238 -3.84 -10.81 -17.75
C ILE A 238 -4.37 -11.46 -16.46
N ALA A 239 -4.04 -12.72 -16.22
CA ALA A 239 -4.48 -13.42 -15.01
C ALA A 239 -3.94 -12.74 -13.75
N PHE A 240 -2.67 -12.33 -13.75
CA PHE A 240 -2.05 -11.60 -12.66
C PHE A 240 -2.71 -10.23 -12.43
N PHE A 241 -3.03 -9.51 -13.50
CA PHE A 241 -3.73 -8.22 -13.42
C PHE A 241 -5.07 -8.36 -12.68
N PHE A 242 -5.92 -9.28 -13.10
CA PHE A 242 -7.22 -9.50 -12.45
C PHE A 242 -7.08 -9.99 -11.01
N PHE A 243 -6.09 -10.85 -10.74
CA PHE A 243 -5.86 -11.34 -9.37
C PHE A 243 -5.42 -10.22 -8.43
N ILE A 244 -4.42 -9.44 -8.83
CA ILE A 244 -3.88 -8.38 -7.98
C ILE A 244 -4.87 -7.22 -7.78
N ASP A 245 -5.67 -6.91 -8.83
CA ASP A 245 -6.73 -5.91 -8.74
C ASP A 245 -7.80 -6.33 -7.72
N GLY A 246 -8.23 -7.61 -7.74
CA GLY A 246 -9.14 -8.15 -6.74
C GLY A 246 -8.56 -8.08 -5.32
N VAL A 247 -7.28 -8.41 -5.14
CA VAL A 247 -6.62 -8.33 -3.83
C VAL A 247 -6.58 -6.89 -3.30
N TYR A 248 -6.18 -5.93 -4.13
CA TYR A 248 -6.15 -4.51 -3.73
C TYR A 248 -7.54 -3.94 -3.49
N THR A 249 -8.54 -4.36 -4.26
CA THR A 249 -9.93 -3.97 -4.02
C THR A 249 -10.40 -4.41 -2.64
N ILE A 250 -10.12 -5.64 -2.22
CA ILE A 250 -10.47 -6.12 -0.88
C ILE A 250 -9.78 -5.27 0.19
N ILE A 251 -8.48 -4.98 0.03
CA ILE A 251 -7.71 -4.19 1.00
C ILE A 251 -8.24 -2.76 1.12
N ASP A 252 -8.49 -2.10 0.00
CA ASP A 252 -8.90 -0.70 -0.05
C ASP A 252 -10.37 -0.48 0.34
N MET A 253 -11.22 -1.49 0.09
CA MET A 253 -12.68 -1.35 0.25
C MET A 253 -13.23 -2.02 1.51
N ALA A 254 -12.48 -2.90 2.19
CA ALA A 254 -13.00 -3.68 3.32
C ALA A 254 -13.62 -2.82 4.42
N THR A 255 -12.91 -1.80 4.89
CA THR A 255 -13.39 -0.90 5.95
C THR A 255 -14.49 0.02 5.45
N ALA A 256 -14.37 0.52 4.21
CA ALA A 256 -15.41 1.35 3.60
C ALA A 256 -16.73 0.58 3.46
N TYR A 257 -16.64 -0.67 3.01
CA TYR A 257 -17.80 -1.56 2.90
C TYR A 257 -18.40 -1.89 4.27
N GLY A 258 -17.57 -2.20 5.27
CA GLY A 258 -18.03 -2.41 6.65
C GLY A 258 -18.69 -1.17 7.25
N SER A 259 -18.16 0.02 6.98
CA SER A 259 -18.77 1.30 7.42
C SER A 259 -20.12 1.55 6.75
N ALA A 260 -20.25 1.26 5.44
CA ALA A 260 -21.52 1.37 4.72
C ALA A 260 -22.59 0.38 5.22
N LEU A 261 -22.16 -0.76 5.78
CA LEU A 261 -23.05 -1.72 6.46
C LEU A 261 -23.40 -1.31 7.90
N GLY A 262 -22.89 -0.18 8.40
CA GLY A 262 -23.11 0.29 9.77
C GLY A 262 -22.36 -0.50 10.84
N LEU A 263 -21.28 -1.22 10.50
CA LEU A 263 -20.47 -1.96 11.48
C LEU A 263 -19.71 -1.00 12.38
N ASP A 264 -19.47 -1.43 13.64
CA ASP A 264 -18.69 -0.63 14.60
C ASP A 264 -17.26 -0.36 14.11
N SER A 265 -16.94 0.93 13.95
CA SER A 265 -15.65 1.39 13.44
C SER A 265 -14.48 1.00 14.35
N THR A 266 -14.69 1.00 15.67
CA THR A 266 -13.66 0.59 16.64
C THR A 266 -13.33 -0.89 16.47
N GLY A 267 -14.36 -1.74 16.38
CA GLY A 267 -14.19 -3.17 16.16
C GLY A 267 -13.49 -3.48 14.84
N MET A 268 -13.81 -2.76 13.77
CA MET A 268 -13.14 -2.92 12.48
C MET A 268 -11.65 -2.53 12.53
N MET A 269 -11.30 -1.38 13.16
CA MET A 269 -9.91 -0.97 13.32
C MET A 269 -9.09 -1.98 14.13
N LEU A 270 -9.66 -2.54 15.20
CA LEU A 270 -9.02 -3.57 16.02
C LEU A 270 -8.85 -4.88 15.25
N ALA A 271 -9.82 -5.28 14.44
CA ALA A 271 -9.70 -6.45 13.55
C ALA A 271 -8.53 -6.29 12.57
N LEU A 272 -8.36 -5.11 11.98
CA LEU A 272 -7.26 -4.84 11.06
C LEU A 272 -5.90 -4.69 11.77
N LEU A 273 -5.87 -4.25 13.02
CA LEU A 273 -4.66 -4.35 13.86
C LEU A 273 -4.27 -5.82 14.08
N LEU A 274 -5.24 -6.70 14.33
CA LEU A 274 -5.00 -8.14 14.44
C LEU A 274 -4.42 -8.72 13.15
N VAL A 275 -4.90 -8.28 11.96
CA VAL A 275 -4.32 -8.68 10.68
C VAL A 275 -2.83 -8.38 10.61
N GLN A 276 -2.39 -7.21 11.06
CA GLN A 276 -0.97 -6.84 11.05
C GLN A 276 -0.14 -7.72 12.00
N ILE A 277 -0.66 -7.99 13.20
CA ILE A 277 0.02 -8.86 14.18
C ILE A 277 0.13 -10.29 13.66
N LEU A 278 -0.93 -10.82 13.07
CA LEU A 278 -0.97 -12.16 12.49
C LEU A 278 -0.20 -12.26 11.17
N GLY A 279 -0.11 -11.16 10.41
CA GLY A 279 0.56 -11.13 9.11
C GLY A 279 2.02 -11.57 9.18
N LEU A 280 2.76 -11.17 10.22
CA LEU A 280 4.15 -11.57 10.41
C LEU A 280 4.32 -13.11 10.56
N PRO A 281 3.68 -13.80 11.52
CA PRO A 281 3.81 -15.25 11.66
C PRO A 281 3.26 -16.02 10.46
N PHE A 282 2.18 -15.56 9.85
CA PHE A 282 1.65 -16.19 8.63
C PHE A 282 2.59 -16.03 7.42
N CYS A 283 3.20 -14.87 7.24
CA CYS A 283 4.21 -14.65 6.20
C CYS A 283 5.40 -15.63 6.37
N LEU A 284 5.90 -15.81 7.59
CA LEU A 284 6.98 -16.76 7.88
C LEU A 284 6.54 -18.22 7.68
N LEU A 285 5.31 -18.56 8.04
CA LEU A 285 4.74 -19.87 7.79
C LEU A 285 4.59 -20.15 6.30
N TYR A 286 4.09 -19.15 5.55
CA TYR A 286 3.91 -19.25 4.10
C TYR A 286 5.24 -19.51 3.38
N MET A 287 6.31 -18.79 3.73
CA MET A 287 7.64 -19.04 3.14
C MET A 287 8.09 -20.49 3.35
N LYS A 288 7.94 -21.04 4.57
CA LYS A 288 8.30 -22.44 4.87
C LYS A 288 7.43 -23.45 4.11
N LEU A 289 6.16 -23.15 3.94
CA LEU A 289 5.22 -23.99 3.18
C LEU A 289 5.56 -23.94 1.69
N ALA A 290 5.85 -22.77 1.13
CA ALA A 290 6.22 -22.60 -0.27
C ALA A 290 7.48 -23.39 -0.66
N GLU A 291 8.47 -23.48 0.25
CA GLU A 291 9.65 -24.32 0.06
C GLU A 291 9.31 -25.83 -0.03
N LYS A 292 8.27 -26.28 0.69
CA LYS A 292 7.86 -27.69 0.75
C LYS A 292 6.91 -28.09 -0.37
N VAL A 293 5.91 -27.28 -0.64
CA VAL A 293 4.77 -27.61 -1.53
C VAL A 293 4.93 -27.00 -2.92
N GLY A 294 5.83 -26.05 -3.06
CA GLY A 294 6.11 -25.32 -4.30
C GLY A 294 5.26 -24.05 -4.48
N ALA A 295 5.87 -23.02 -5.04
CA ALA A 295 5.27 -21.69 -5.20
C ALA A 295 3.95 -21.71 -6.01
N ARG A 296 3.83 -22.56 -7.05
CA ARG A 296 2.60 -22.66 -7.84
C ARG A 296 1.39 -23.10 -7.02
N THR A 297 1.57 -24.12 -6.18
CA THR A 297 0.49 -24.64 -5.32
C THR A 297 0.07 -23.59 -4.30
N MET A 298 1.04 -22.87 -3.73
CA MET A 298 0.77 -21.81 -2.75
C MET A 298 0.01 -20.64 -3.37
N VAL A 299 0.35 -20.20 -4.59
CA VAL A 299 -0.42 -19.19 -5.31
C VAL A 299 -1.86 -19.68 -5.56
N GLY A 300 -2.03 -20.96 -5.96
CA GLY A 300 -3.36 -21.56 -6.14
C GLY A 300 -4.19 -21.53 -4.86
N VAL A 301 -3.58 -21.88 -3.71
CA VAL A 301 -4.24 -21.80 -2.40
C VAL A 301 -4.63 -20.34 -2.08
N GLY A 302 -3.74 -19.37 -2.33
CA GLY A 302 -4.04 -17.95 -2.15
C GLY A 302 -5.25 -17.50 -2.98
N ILE A 303 -5.32 -17.87 -4.24
CA ILE A 303 -6.47 -17.57 -5.11
C ILE A 303 -7.76 -18.16 -4.53
N CYS A 304 -7.76 -19.42 -4.09
CA CYS A 304 -8.92 -20.05 -3.47
C CYS A 304 -9.36 -19.33 -2.20
N VAL A 305 -8.42 -18.92 -1.34
CA VAL A 305 -8.72 -18.15 -0.12
C VAL A 305 -9.37 -16.81 -0.47
N TYR A 306 -8.83 -16.06 -1.44
CA TYR A 306 -9.42 -14.78 -1.85
C TYR A 306 -10.81 -14.94 -2.50
N MET A 307 -11.02 -15.99 -3.29
CA MET A 307 -12.34 -16.31 -3.83
C MET A 307 -13.34 -16.60 -2.70
N PHE A 308 -12.92 -17.36 -1.69
CA PHE A 308 -13.75 -17.62 -0.51
C PHE A 308 -14.07 -16.32 0.26
N ILE A 309 -13.08 -15.43 0.45
CA ILE A 309 -13.27 -14.12 1.07
C ILE A 309 -14.32 -13.32 0.32
N CYS A 310 -14.26 -13.24 -1.01
CA CYS A 310 -15.24 -12.51 -1.83
C CYS A 310 -16.66 -13.06 -1.64
N VAL A 311 -16.83 -14.39 -1.70
CA VAL A 311 -18.15 -15.03 -1.54
C VAL A 311 -18.68 -14.81 -0.13
N PHE A 312 -17.84 -14.97 0.89
CA PHE A 312 -18.25 -14.77 2.29
C PHE A 312 -18.56 -13.30 2.58
N ALA A 313 -17.79 -12.35 2.04
CA ALA A 313 -18.02 -10.92 2.21
C ALA A 313 -19.37 -10.47 1.64
N PHE A 314 -19.87 -11.12 0.58
CA PHE A 314 -21.19 -10.83 0.02
C PHE A 314 -22.34 -11.06 1.03
N PHE A 315 -22.17 -12.02 1.95
CA PHE A 315 -23.15 -12.33 3.00
C PHE A 315 -22.82 -11.66 4.34
N MET A 316 -21.79 -10.81 4.39
CA MET A 316 -21.36 -10.15 5.63
C MET A 316 -22.38 -9.10 6.07
N ASN A 317 -22.82 -9.20 7.33
CA ASN A 317 -23.75 -8.26 7.95
C ASN A 317 -23.45 -8.01 9.44
N SER A 318 -22.33 -8.55 9.96
CA SER A 318 -21.99 -8.49 11.38
C SER A 318 -20.49 -8.35 11.61
N LEU A 319 -20.13 -7.70 12.72
CA LEU A 319 -18.74 -7.42 13.06
C LEU A 319 -17.91 -8.70 13.25
N TRP A 320 -18.47 -9.77 13.80
CA TRP A 320 -17.74 -11.03 13.97
C TRP A 320 -17.35 -11.67 12.62
N GLN A 321 -18.20 -11.53 11.60
CA GLN A 321 -17.88 -11.98 10.24
C GLN A 321 -16.74 -11.14 9.64
N PHE A 322 -16.72 -9.82 9.91
CA PHE A 322 -15.58 -8.97 9.54
C PHE A 322 -14.28 -9.45 10.19
N TRP A 323 -14.29 -9.81 11.48
CA TRP A 323 -13.14 -10.39 12.17
C TRP A 323 -12.68 -11.71 11.55
N MET A 324 -13.60 -12.59 11.15
CA MET A 324 -13.24 -13.82 10.43
C MET A 324 -12.56 -13.52 9.09
N LEU A 325 -13.12 -12.60 8.31
CA LEU A 325 -12.51 -12.17 7.05
C LEU A 325 -11.13 -11.54 7.26
N ALA A 326 -10.98 -10.72 8.29
CA ALA A 326 -9.71 -10.12 8.65
C ALA A 326 -8.64 -11.19 8.95
N VAL A 327 -8.96 -12.22 9.74
CA VAL A 327 -8.05 -13.34 10.01
C VAL A 327 -7.70 -14.10 8.74
N LEU A 328 -8.67 -14.36 7.85
CA LEU A 328 -8.42 -15.00 6.56
C LEU A 328 -7.51 -14.15 5.67
N CYS A 329 -7.72 -12.83 5.64
CA CYS A 329 -6.82 -11.91 4.94
C CYS A 329 -5.39 -11.92 5.50
N ALA A 330 -5.20 -12.17 6.81
CA ALA A 330 -3.87 -12.29 7.39
C ALA A 330 -3.11 -13.54 6.92
N THR A 331 -3.81 -14.59 6.48
CA THR A 331 -3.21 -15.82 5.95
C THR A 331 -2.70 -15.69 4.51
N ARG A 332 -2.82 -14.51 3.91
CA ARG A 332 -2.44 -14.27 2.52
C ARG A 332 -0.95 -14.56 2.24
N PRO A 333 -0.66 -15.09 1.06
CA PRO A 333 0.69 -15.33 0.59
C PRO A 333 1.45 -14.03 0.32
#